data_879bf4e28817a0a53c6f255d62719b57
#
_entry.id   879bf4e28817a0a53c6f255d62719b57
#
_cell.length_a   1.000
_cell.length_b   1.000
_cell.length_c   1.000
_cell.angle_alpha   90.00
_cell.angle_beta   90.00
_cell.angle_gamma   90.00
#
_symmetry.space_group_name_H-M   'P 1'
#
loop_
_entity.id
_entity.type
_entity.pdbx_description
1 polymer ?
#
loop_
_entity_poly.entity_id
_entity_poly.type
_entity_poly.pdbx_seq_one_letter_code
_entity_poly.pdbx_strand_id
1 'polypeptide(L)'
;MDHLPARPHTRHLPVRTHMGQVRTPNTGHLPAPNTGPVLAGRKACSAERAGKTLRLSQIASLFAKACFFALIVAGLGGCSSVPYAPKTAARTGSVHASTIKQMETSNMDRAAPILIRIYKEESTLEVWKEDRSGKFALLNSYPICKFSGNLGPKLMQGDHQAPEGFYDIAPAQMNPNSSEYLAFNTGFPNAYDRSLGRTGSFLMVHGGCRSVGCYAMTDYAMEEIYGLVDEAFKGGQEKVQLQAFPFRMTAQNLASHAGDPNLPFWEMLKAGSDAFAATERPLRVAVCDRRYVFNPAAAGDFNPSAPCPIGVDSTPIAGGPQPSREISASASAVPPSTRTVAYRTVDPIAQKIEESLRGIY
;
A
#
# COMPACT_ATOMS: atom_id res chain seq x y z
N MET A 1 66.37 -32.22 17.48
CA MET A 1 67.10 -31.44 16.48
C MET A 1 66.03 -30.82 15.62
N ASP A 2 65.31 -29.82 16.08
CA ASP A 2 65.57 -28.38 16.04
C ASP A 2 65.69 -27.85 14.63
N HIS A 3 64.65 -27.15 14.22
CA HIS A 3 64.74 -25.88 13.48
C HIS A 3 63.35 -25.23 13.36
N LEU A 4 63.12 -24.23 14.21
CA LEU A 4 62.13 -23.16 14.01
C LEU A 4 62.70 -22.10 13.06
N PRO A 5 61.89 -21.50 12.15
CA PRO A 5 62.24 -20.22 11.56
C PRO A 5 61.43 -19.08 12.16
N ALA A 6 62.11 -17.90 12.12
CA ALA A 6 61.87 -16.66 12.77
C ALA A 6 60.62 -15.88 12.33
N ARG A 7 60.11 -15.01 13.26
CA ARG A 7 59.08 -14.00 13.04
C ARG A 7 59.65 -12.80 12.25
N PRO A 8 58.91 -12.18 11.35
CA PRO A 8 59.28 -10.87 10.82
C PRO A 8 58.70 -9.73 11.66
N HIS A 9 59.53 -8.69 11.77
CA HIS A 9 59.34 -7.44 12.48
C HIS A 9 58.20 -6.60 11.98
N THR A 10 57.34 -6.10 12.87
CA THR A 10 56.35 -5.03 12.66
C THR A 10 57.09 -3.65 12.61
N ARG A 11 57.00 -2.97 11.49
CA ARG A 11 57.37 -1.55 11.38
C ARG A 11 56.18 -0.67 11.73
N HIS A 12 56.31 0.10 12.80
CA HIS A 12 55.46 1.24 13.10
C HIS A 12 55.72 2.39 12.11
N LEU A 13 54.66 2.89 11.46
CA LEU A 13 54.65 4.16 10.76
C LEU A 13 53.85 5.19 11.58
N PRO A 14 54.28 6.44 11.67
CA PRO A 14 53.63 7.45 12.50
C PRO A 14 52.40 8.02 11.85
N VAL A 15 51.34 8.14 12.66
CA VAL A 15 50.07 8.82 12.33
C VAL A 15 50.32 10.33 12.27
N ARG A 16 50.15 10.94 11.11
CA ARG A 16 50.12 12.38 10.90
C ARG A 16 48.69 12.88 11.05
N THR A 17 48.41 13.54 12.16
CA THR A 17 47.20 14.30 12.43
C THR A 17 47.22 15.60 11.59
N HIS A 18 46.33 15.67 10.59
CA HIS A 18 45.94 16.94 9.97
C HIS A 18 44.61 17.39 10.59
N MET A 19 44.68 18.43 11.44
CA MET A 19 43.53 19.24 11.83
C MET A 19 43.11 20.07 10.61
N GLY A 20 42.02 19.68 9.96
CA GLY A 20 41.28 20.46 8.99
C GLY A 20 40.23 21.31 9.71
N GLN A 21 40.36 22.62 9.58
CA GLN A 21 39.43 23.62 10.12
C GLN A 21 38.01 23.41 9.50
N VAL A 22 37.02 23.24 10.36
CA VAL A 22 35.61 23.26 10.00
C VAL A 22 35.21 24.72 9.72
N ARG A 23 34.93 25.05 8.46
CA ARG A 23 34.25 26.29 8.08
C ARG A 23 32.77 26.15 8.35
N THR A 24 32.24 26.98 9.22
CA THR A 24 30.81 27.19 9.46
C THR A 24 30.15 27.80 8.22
N PRO A 25 28.96 27.26 7.78
CA PRO A 25 28.20 27.93 6.74
C PRO A 25 27.50 29.17 7.29
N ASN A 26 27.57 30.21 6.52
CA ASN A 26 26.99 31.54 6.66
C ASN A 26 25.43 31.42 6.79
N THR A 27 24.90 31.96 7.88
CA THR A 27 23.47 32.10 8.08
C THR A 27 22.90 33.18 7.17
N GLY A 28 22.34 32.82 6.03
CA GLY A 28 21.59 33.72 5.17
C GLY A 28 20.29 34.15 5.85
N HIS A 29 20.16 35.46 6.02
CA HIS A 29 18.95 36.14 6.46
C HIS A 29 17.77 35.86 5.54
N LEU A 30 16.69 35.29 6.09
CA LEU A 30 15.38 35.27 5.45
C LEU A 30 14.67 36.61 5.71
N PRO A 31 14.08 37.25 4.69
CA PRO A 31 13.30 38.47 4.90
C PRO A 31 11.95 38.13 5.55
N ALA A 32 11.58 38.98 6.55
CA ALA A 32 10.33 38.92 7.26
C ALA A 32 9.11 39.23 6.36
N PRO A 33 7.93 38.68 6.65
CA PRO A 33 6.73 38.99 5.90
C PRO A 33 6.25 40.42 6.20
N ASN A 34 5.95 41.14 5.12
CA ASN A 34 5.47 42.50 5.08
C ASN A 34 4.02 42.59 5.64
N THR A 35 3.87 43.10 6.83
CA THR A 35 2.55 43.45 7.40
C THR A 35 2.18 44.85 6.98
N GLY A 36 1.35 44.99 5.94
CA GLY A 36 0.71 46.24 5.56
C GLY A 36 -0.44 46.58 6.51
N PRO A 37 -0.66 47.88 6.83
CA PRO A 37 -1.69 48.26 7.76
C PRO A 37 -3.08 48.21 7.13
N VAL A 38 -4.01 47.54 7.83
CA VAL A 38 -5.45 47.56 7.50
C VAL A 38 -6.02 48.90 7.98
N LEU A 39 -6.35 49.77 7.01
CA LEU A 39 -7.07 51.04 7.28
C LEU A 39 -8.57 50.72 7.49
N ALA A 40 -9.00 50.82 8.73
CA ALA A 40 -10.41 50.85 9.12
C ALA A 40 -11.06 52.19 8.76
N GLY A 41 -11.74 52.24 7.62
CA GLY A 41 -12.57 53.39 7.24
C GLY A 41 -13.94 53.34 7.91
N ARG A 42 -14.10 53.98 9.03
CA ARG A 42 -15.44 54.32 9.60
C ARG A 42 -15.96 55.54 8.86
N LYS A 43 -17.00 55.38 8.03
CA LYS A 43 -17.83 56.50 7.53
C LYS A 43 -18.95 56.71 8.54
N ALA A 44 -18.90 57.88 9.21
CA ALA A 44 -19.99 58.38 10.01
C ALA A 44 -21.08 58.95 9.08
N CYS A 45 -22.34 58.49 9.21
CA CYS A 45 -23.49 59.07 8.60
C CYS A 45 -23.97 60.23 9.51
N SER A 46 -23.79 61.47 9.07
CA SER A 46 -24.45 62.67 9.64
C SER A 46 -25.91 62.68 9.19
N ALA A 47 -26.81 62.72 10.19
CA ALA A 47 -28.24 62.87 9.97
C ALA A 47 -28.57 64.36 9.83
N GLU A 48 -29.01 64.80 8.67
CA GLU A 48 -29.56 66.11 8.41
C GLU A 48 -31.08 66.06 8.58
N ARG A 49 -31.64 66.86 9.54
CA ARG A 49 -33.07 66.97 9.79
C ARG A 49 -33.69 67.97 8.79
N ALA A 50 -34.46 67.45 7.87
CA ALA A 50 -35.40 68.26 7.12
C ALA A 50 -36.83 67.92 7.55
N GLY A 51 -37.44 68.79 8.28
CA GLY A 51 -38.85 68.71 8.71
C GLY A 51 -39.78 69.06 7.55
N LYS A 52 -40.60 68.10 7.13
CA LYS A 52 -41.81 68.36 6.29
C LYS A 52 -42.99 67.63 6.92
N THR A 53 -44.02 68.38 7.28
CA THR A 53 -45.31 67.90 7.77
C THR A 53 -46.07 67.18 6.62
N LEU A 54 -46.28 65.87 6.77
CA LEU A 54 -47.08 65.07 5.84
C LEU A 54 -48.55 65.01 6.25
N ARG A 55 -49.48 65.14 5.31
CA ARG A 55 -50.94 65.02 5.53
C ARG A 55 -51.33 63.55 5.84
N LEU A 56 -52.37 63.39 6.69
CA LEU A 56 -52.85 62.11 7.21
C LEU A 56 -53.09 60.99 6.16
N SER A 57 -53.49 61.40 4.94
CA SER A 57 -53.76 60.45 3.84
C SER A 57 -52.50 59.80 3.24
N GLN A 58 -51.33 60.38 3.46
CA GLN A 58 -50.05 59.82 3.01
C GLN A 58 -49.46 58.87 4.01
N ILE A 59 -49.84 58.95 5.29
CA ILE A 59 -49.36 58.09 6.34
C ILE A 59 -49.91 56.67 6.19
N ALA A 60 -51.17 56.49 5.82
CA ALA A 60 -51.78 55.17 5.60
C ALA A 60 -51.14 54.38 4.42
N SER A 61 -50.73 55.10 3.36
CA SER A 61 -50.07 54.49 2.20
C SER A 61 -48.61 54.08 2.52
N LEU A 62 -47.94 54.80 3.39
CA LEU A 62 -46.58 54.51 3.82
C LEU A 62 -46.53 53.28 4.77
N PHE A 63 -47.51 53.13 5.67
CA PHE A 63 -47.64 51.97 6.54
C PHE A 63 -47.91 50.66 5.76
N ALA A 64 -48.79 50.69 4.75
CA ALA A 64 -49.07 49.56 3.92
C ALA A 64 -47.84 49.09 3.08
N LYS A 65 -47.06 50.05 2.59
CA LYS A 65 -45.80 49.76 1.87
C LYS A 65 -44.67 49.28 2.80
N ALA A 66 -44.58 49.81 4.01
CA ALA A 66 -43.59 49.42 5.01
C ALA A 66 -43.84 48.00 5.56
N CYS A 67 -45.11 47.61 5.79
CA CYS A 67 -45.46 46.24 6.16
C CYS A 67 -45.18 45.21 5.04
N PHE A 68 -45.41 45.62 3.76
CA PHE A 68 -45.10 44.73 2.62
C PHE A 68 -43.58 44.53 2.43
N PHE A 69 -42.79 45.57 2.67
CA PHE A 69 -41.33 45.49 2.61
C PHE A 69 -40.72 44.71 3.80
N ALA A 70 -41.32 44.84 5.02
CA ALA A 70 -40.91 44.08 6.16
C ALA A 70 -41.17 42.58 6.02
N LEU A 71 -42.26 42.16 5.35
CA LEU A 71 -42.56 40.77 5.04
C LEU A 71 -41.62 40.18 3.98
N ILE A 72 -41.12 40.97 3.02
CA ILE A 72 -40.17 40.53 2.03
C ILE A 72 -38.76 40.39 2.64
N VAL A 73 -38.36 41.28 3.56
CA VAL A 73 -37.04 41.20 4.22
C VAL A 73 -37.00 40.08 5.25
N ALA A 74 -38.12 39.72 5.90
CA ALA A 74 -38.21 38.60 6.79
C ALA A 74 -38.10 37.24 6.05
N GLY A 75 -38.45 37.18 4.76
CA GLY A 75 -38.31 35.99 3.92
C GLY A 75 -36.90 35.73 3.38
N LEU A 76 -35.99 36.71 3.41
CA LEU A 76 -34.62 36.60 2.89
C LEU A 76 -33.56 36.37 3.97
N GLY A 77 -33.95 36.35 5.26
CA GLY A 77 -33.06 36.15 6.39
C GLY A 77 -32.81 34.69 6.79
N GLY A 78 -33.32 33.75 6.05
CA GLY A 78 -33.08 32.32 6.27
C GLY A 78 -31.75 31.86 5.69
N CYS A 79 -30.61 32.41 6.12
CA CYS A 79 -29.36 31.65 6.07
C CYS A 79 -29.54 30.47 7.04
N SER A 80 -30.16 29.39 6.54
CA SER A 80 -30.04 28.10 7.16
C SER A 80 -28.55 27.77 7.17
N SER A 81 -27.87 28.02 8.30
CA SER A 81 -26.62 27.37 8.60
C SER A 81 -26.94 25.87 8.59
N VAL A 82 -26.73 25.23 7.44
CA VAL A 82 -26.74 23.78 7.38
C VAL A 82 -25.78 23.34 8.47
N PRO A 83 -26.25 22.65 9.52
CA PRO A 83 -25.33 22.20 10.55
C PRO A 83 -24.28 21.36 9.84
N TYR A 84 -23.00 21.80 9.93
CA TYR A 84 -21.87 21.01 9.45
C TYR A 84 -22.00 19.64 10.12
N ALA A 85 -22.39 18.64 9.35
CA ALA A 85 -22.50 17.28 9.86
C ALA A 85 -21.13 16.95 10.48
N PRO A 86 -21.05 16.52 11.74
CA PRO A 86 -19.78 16.19 12.36
C PRO A 86 -19.12 15.16 11.43
N LYS A 87 -17.81 15.38 11.12
CA LYS A 87 -17.01 14.37 10.41
C LYS A 87 -17.26 13.06 11.13
N THR A 88 -17.85 12.09 10.44
CA THR A 88 -18.02 10.74 10.98
C THR A 88 -16.69 10.33 11.60
N ALA A 89 -16.72 9.82 12.83
CA ALA A 89 -15.51 9.33 13.49
C ALA A 89 -14.75 8.39 12.53
N ALA A 90 -13.43 8.52 12.51
CA ALA A 90 -12.60 7.65 11.69
C ALA A 90 -12.93 6.18 11.98
N ARG A 91 -13.16 5.40 10.95
CA ARG A 91 -13.43 3.96 11.11
C ARG A 91 -12.17 3.28 11.63
N THR A 92 -12.34 2.30 12.48
CA THR A 92 -11.26 1.44 12.97
C THR A 92 -11.46 0.04 12.43
N GLY A 93 -10.36 -0.64 12.07
CA GLY A 93 -10.41 -2.07 11.82
C GLY A 93 -10.54 -2.84 13.12
N SER A 94 -11.06 -4.05 13.04
CA SER A 94 -11.14 -4.97 14.17
C SER A 94 -10.76 -6.38 13.74
N VAL A 95 -9.96 -7.06 14.54
CA VAL A 95 -9.58 -8.46 14.30
C VAL A 95 -10.68 -9.36 14.86
N HIS A 96 -11.18 -10.29 14.04
CA HIS A 96 -12.28 -11.16 14.42
C HIS A 96 -11.87 -12.16 15.50
N ALA A 97 -12.82 -12.55 16.35
CA ALA A 97 -12.56 -13.47 17.46
C ALA A 97 -12.01 -14.84 17.00
N SER A 98 -12.44 -15.34 15.84
CA SER A 98 -11.92 -16.56 15.23
C SER A 98 -10.44 -16.46 14.90
N THR A 99 -10.01 -15.33 14.34
CA THR A 99 -8.62 -15.06 13.97
C THR A 99 -7.74 -14.86 15.20
N ILE A 100 -8.27 -14.21 16.24
CA ILE A 100 -7.58 -14.10 17.54
C ILE A 100 -7.33 -15.50 18.12
N LYS A 101 -8.34 -16.36 18.13
CA LYS A 101 -8.16 -17.75 18.59
C LYS A 101 -7.17 -18.55 17.73
N GLN A 102 -7.16 -18.31 16.42
CA GLN A 102 -6.19 -18.92 15.50
C GLN A 102 -4.77 -18.46 15.81
N MET A 103 -4.53 -17.16 16.09
CA MET A 103 -3.22 -16.65 16.52
C MET A 103 -2.75 -17.35 17.79
N GLU A 104 -3.62 -17.51 18.79
CA GLU A 104 -3.29 -18.21 20.05
C GLU A 104 -2.87 -19.65 19.80
N THR A 105 -3.60 -20.38 18.95
CA THR A 105 -3.30 -21.78 18.62
C THR A 105 -2.07 -21.94 17.73
N SER A 106 -1.75 -20.92 16.93
CA SER A 106 -0.58 -20.88 16.03
C SER A 106 0.64 -20.22 16.67
N ASN A 107 0.61 -19.94 17.97
CA ASN A 107 1.72 -19.35 18.71
C ASN A 107 2.15 -17.96 18.18
N MET A 108 1.19 -17.16 17.74
CA MET A 108 1.38 -15.81 17.18
C MET A 108 0.86 -14.75 18.16
N ASP A 109 1.67 -13.73 18.46
CA ASP A 109 1.20 -12.61 19.27
C ASP A 109 0.37 -11.62 18.44
N ARG A 110 -0.66 -11.00 19.05
CA ARG A 110 -1.54 -10.06 18.33
C ARG A 110 -0.76 -8.91 17.68
N ALA A 111 0.21 -8.37 18.38
CA ALA A 111 1.06 -7.28 17.93
C ALA A 111 2.27 -7.72 17.09
N ALA A 112 2.45 -9.03 16.83
CA ALA A 112 3.55 -9.51 16.02
C ALA A 112 3.46 -9.02 14.56
N PRO A 113 4.60 -8.86 13.87
CA PRO A 113 4.67 -8.43 12.49
C PRO A 113 3.83 -9.27 11.52
N ILE A 114 3.35 -8.61 10.47
CA ILE A 114 2.62 -9.26 9.37
C ILE A 114 3.25 -8.95 8.01
N LEU A 115 2.88 -9.76 7.02
CA LEU A 115 3.18 -9.60 5.60
C LEU A 115 1.93 -9.93 4.80
N ILE A 116 1.67 -9.22 3.71
CA ILE A 116 0.51 -9.43 2.85
C ILE A 116 0.97 -10.00 1.50
N ARG A 117 0.28 -11.05 1.01
CA ARG A 117 0.48 -11.60 -0.33
C ARG A 117 -0.83 -11.58 -1.10
N ILE A 118 -0.77 -11.13 -2.35
CA ILE A 118 -1.91 -11.07 -3.25
C ILE A 118 -1.62 -11.94 -4.46
N TYR A 119 -2.62 -12.71 -4.89
CA TYR A 119 -2.61 -13.52 -6.09
C TYR A 119 -3.84 -13.17 -6.94
N LYS A 120 -3.60 -12.55 -8.11
CA LYS A 120 -4.68 -12.04 -8.95
C LYS A 120 -5.54 -13.17 -9.53
N GLU A 121 -4.90 -14.16 -10.15
CA GLU A 121 -5.59 -15.27 -10.84
C GLU A 121 -6.48 -16.04 -9.86
N GLU A 122 -5.98 -16.31 -8.66
CA GLU A 122 -6.74 -16.97 -7.60
C GLU A 122 -7.69 -16.02 -6.85
N SER A 123 -7.68 -14.72 -7.20
CA SER A 123 -8.47 -13.69 -6.52
C SER A 123 -8.35 -13.78 -5.00
N THR A 124 -7.12 -13.88 -4.49
CA THR A 124 -6.85 -14.15 -3.07
C THR A 124 -5.86 -13.14 -2.49
N LEU A 125 -6.17 -12.65 -1.29
CA LEU A 125 -5.25 -11.92 -0.41
C LEU A 125 -4.95 -12.77 0.82
N GLU A 126 -3.68 -13.01 1.10
CA GLU A 126 -3.21 -13.74 2.26
C GLU A 126 -2.54 -12.79 3.25
N VAL A 127 -2.82 -12.96 4.54
CA VAL A 127 -2.07 -12.35 5.64
C VAL A 127 -1.22 -13.41 6.30
N TRP A 128 0.08 -13.19 6.27
CA TRP A 128 1.10 -13.99 6.94
C TRP A 128 1.54 -13.26 8.19
N LYS A 129 1.76 -13.97 9.29
CA LYS A 129 2.10 -13.39 10.58
C LYS A 129 3.27 -14.11 11.21
N GLU A 130 4.14 -13.33 11.88
CA GLU A 130 5.28 -13.84 12.61
C GLU A 130 4.81 -14.62 13.84
N ASP A 131 5.33 -15.84 13.99
CA ASP A 131 5.18 -16.65 15.20
C ASP A 131 6.33 -16.38 16.19
N ARG A 132 6.26 -16.96 17.37
CA ARG A 132 7.30 -16.77 18.40
C ARG A 132 8.65 -17.39 18.04
N SER A 133 8.77 -18.17 16.98
CA SER A 133 10.04 -18.63 16.44
C SER A 133 10.69 -17.59 15.51
N GLY A 134 10.00 -16.50 15.20
CA GLY A 134 10.43 -15.46 14.28
C GLY A 134 10.23 -15.83 12.80
N LYS A 135 9.37 -16.80 12.51
CA LYS A 135 9.00 -17.23 11.17
C LYS A 135 7.59 -16.77 10.85
N PHE A 136 7.36 -16.45 9.58
CA PHE A 136 6.04 -16.07 9.09
C PHE A 136 5.28 -17.28 8.58
N ALA A 137 4.11 -17.51 9.14
CA ALA A 137 3.18 -18.54 8.70
C ALA A 137 1.85 -17.90 8.24
N LEU A 138 1.12 -18.62 7.40
CA LEU A 138 -0.18 -18.17 6.92
C LEU A 138 -1.15 -18.06 8.10
N LEU A 139 -1.62 -16.85 8.38
CA LEU A 139 -2.64 -16.60 9.39
C LEU A 139 -4.03 -16.76 8.78
N ASN A 140 -4.31 -16.04 7.69
CA ASN A 140 -5.65 -16.07 7.09
C ASN A 140 -5.59 -15.78 5.58
N SER A 141 -6.64 -16.19 4.86
CA SER A 141 -6.80 -15.99 3.42
C SER A 141 -8.19 -15.41 3.15
N TYR A 142 -8.24 -14.34 2.35
CA TYR A 142 -9.45 -13.58 2.06
C TYR A 142 -9.69 -13.56 0.55
N PRO A 143 -10.91 -13.86 0.08
CA PRO A 143 -11.25 -13.68 -1.32
C PRO A 143 -11.25 -12.20 -1.69
N ILE A 144 -10.65 -11.86 -2.81
CA ILE A 144 -10.71 -10.54 -3.43
C ILE A 144 -12.02 -10.47 -4.22
N CYS A 145 -12.89 -9.51 -3.91
CA CYS A 145 -14.13 -9.31 -4.65
C CYS A 145 -13.86 -8.97 -6.11
N LYS A 146 -12.92 -8.02 -6.31
CA LYS A 146 -12.55 -7.54 -7.64
C LYS A 146 -11.18 -6.89 -7.61
N PHE A 147 -10.36 -7.20 -8.57
CA PHE A 147 -9.24 -6.35 -8.98
C PHE A 147 -9.47 -5.82 -10.39
N SER A 148 -8.80 -4.76 -10.78
CA SER A 148 -8.96 -4.18 -12.12
C SER A 148 -7.81 -4.57 -13.02
N GLY A 149 -8.13 -4.70 -14.30
CA GLY A 149 -7.19 -5.07 -15.35
C GLY A 149 -6.98 -6.57 -15.47
N ASN A 150 -5.91 -6.94 -16.15
CA ASN A 150 -5.50 -8.32 -16.43
C ASN A 150 -4.32 -8.72 -15.54
N LEU A 151 -3.77 -9.92 -15.76
CA LEU A 151 -2.46 -10.28 -15.26
C LEU A 151 -1.41 -9.37 -15.92
N GLY A 152 -0.35 -9.04 -15.20
CA GLY A 152 0.69 -8.12 -15.64
C GLY A 152 0.80 -6.85 -14.80
N PRO A 153 1.91 -6.11 -14.95
CA PRO A 153 2.20 -4.93 -14.17
C PRO A 153 1.31 -3.74 -14.56
N LYS A 154 1.14 -2.81 -13.61
CA LYS A 154 0.63 -1.47 -13.91
C LYS A 154 1.71 -0.66 -14.60
N LEU A 155 1.37 0.04 -15.70
CA LEU A 155 2.32 0.81 -16.49
C LEU A 155 2.13 2.32 -16.38
N MET A 156 0.88 2.81 -16.44
CA MET A 156 0.63 4.24 -16.47
C MET A 156 -0.65 4.65 -15.74
N GLN A 157 -0.73 5.91 -15.36
CA GLN A 157 -1.94 6.48 -14.79
C GLN A 157 -3.13 6.28 -15.76
N GLY A 158 -4.25 5.80 -15.25
CA GLY A 158 -5.48 5.61 -16.02
C GLY A 158 -5.57 4.31 -16.82
N ASP A 159 -4.60 3.40 -16.74
CA ASP A 159 -4.62 2.09 -17.39
C ASP A 159 -5.57 1.07 -16.71
N HIS A 160 -6.22 1.47 -15.63
CA HIS A 160 -7.14 0.62 -14.84
C HIS A 160 -6.54 -0.72 -14.40
N GLN A 161 -5.21 -0.78 -14.24
CA GLN A 161 -4.47 -1.98 -13.91
C GLN A 161 -4.07 -2.00 -12.44
N ALA A 162 -4.38 -3.08 -11.72
CA ALA A 162 -3.88 -3.33 -10.37
C ALA A 162 -2.40 -3.71 -10.42
N PRO A 163 -1.54 -3.12 -9.55
CA PRO A 163 -0.10 -3.29 -9.63
C PRO A 163 0.37 -4.69 -9.18
N GLU A 164 1.43 -5.20 -9.78
CA GLU A 164 2.18 -6.37 -9.35
C GLU A 164 3.59 -5.97 -8.95
N GLY A 165 4.14 -6.58 -7.90
CA GLY A 165 5.47 -6.27 -7.39
C GLY A 165 5.58 -6.36 -5.87
N PHE A 166 6.66 -5.78 -5.34
CA PHE A 166 6.97 -5.74 -3.91
C PHE A 166 6.86 -4.30 -3.41
N TYR A 167 5.99 -4.06 -2.44
CA TYR A 167 5.66 -2.74 -1.91
C TYR A 167 5.77 -2.72 -0.40
N ASP A 168 5.97 -1.53 0.16
CA ASP A 168 5.96 -1.28 1.60
C ASP A 168 4.78 -0.38 1.95
N ILE A 169 3.99 -0.81 2.93
CA ILE A 169 2.90 -0.03 3.50
C ILE A 169 3.39 0.53 4.83
N ALA A 170 3.42 1.86 4.96
CA ALA A 170 3.73 2.57 6.20
C ALA A 170 2.44 3.06 6.89
N PRO A 171 2.47 3.41 8.18
CA PRO A 171 1.30 3.93 8.90
C PRO A 171 0.61 5.12 8.21
N ALA A 172 1.37 6.01 7.57
CA ALA A 172 0.82 7.15 6.83
C ALA A 172 0.00 6.78 5.58
N GLN A 173 0.08 5.53 5.13
CA GLN A 173 -0.68 5.01 3.98
C GLN A 173 -2.04 4.43 4.39
N MET A 174 -2.32 4.32 5.69
CA MET A 174 -3.61 3.90 6.22
C MET A 174 -4.66 4.99 6.03
N ASN A 175 -5.84 4.65 5.51
CA ASN A 175 -6.94 5.59 5.28
C ASN A 175 -8.23 5.13 5.96
N PRO A 176 -8.47 5.56 7.20
CA PRO A 176 -9.68 5.22 7.94
C PRO A 176 -10.93 5.98 7.45
N ASN A 177 -10.75 6.99 6.61
CA ASN A 177 -11.81 7.83 6.06
C ASN A 177 -12.05 7.57 4.58
N SER A 178 -11.71 6.38 4.09
CA SER A 178 -11.92 5.99 2.70
C SER A 178 -13.41 6.04 2.33
N SER A 179 -13.73 6.52 1.12
CA SER A 179 -15.07 6.41 0.54
C SER A 179 -15.50 4.96 0.32
N GLU A 180 -14.55 4.08 0.12
CA GLU A 180 -14.74 2.65 -0.06
C GLU A 180 -14.49 1.89 1.27
N TYR A 181 -15.16 2.34 2.34
CA TYR A 181 -15.09 1.80 3.71
C TYR A 181 -13.74 2.08 4.40
N LEU A 182 -12.82 1.13 4.48
CA LEU A 182 -11.45 1.25 4.96
C LEU A 182 -10.50 1.01 3.80
N ALA A 183 -9.31 1.63 3.81
CA ALA A 183 -8.32 1.42 2.76
C ALA A 183 -6.89 1.63 3.27
N PHE A 184 -5.92 1.06 2.57
CA PHE A 184 -4.53 1.50 2.63
C PHE A 184 -3.92 1.55 1.24
N ASN A 185 -3.00 2.49 1.03
CA ASN A 185 -2.28 2.61 -0.23
C ASN A 185 -1.21 1.51 -0.33
N THR A 186 -1.09 0.90 -1.51
CA THR A 186 -0.12 -0.17 -1.76
C THR A 186 1.34 0.30 -1.74
N GLY A 187 1.59 1.59 -1.96
CA GLY A 187 2.94 2.14 -2.12
C GLY A 187 3.41 2.20 -3.58
N PHE A 188 2.53 1.91 -4.54
CA PHE A 188 2.84 2.09 -5.96
C PHE A 188 2.97 3.58 -6.32
N PRO A 189 3.92 4.02 -7.18
CA PRO A 189 5.02 3.25 -7.75
C PRO A 189 6.20 3.09 -6.76
N ASN A 190 6.77 1.89 -6.69
CA ASN A 190 7.99 1.65 -5.92
C ASN A 190 9.26 2.08 -6.71
N ALA A 191 10.46 1.75 -6.21
CA ALA A 191 11.72 2.11 -6.87
C ALA A 191 11.87 1.42 -8.25
N TYR A 192 11.43 0.17 -8.38
CA TYR A 192 11.44 -0.58 -9.63
C TYR A 192 10.50 0.06 -10.66
N ASP A 193 9.27 0.36 -10.28
CA ASP A 193 8.28 0.98 -11.17
C ASP A 193 8.78 2.33 -11.68
N ARG A 194 9.32 3.16 -10.78
CA ARG A 194 9.90 4.47 -11.15
C ARG A 194 11.09 4.34 -12.09
N SER A 195 11.95 3.33 -11.92
CA SER A 195 13.09 3.11 -12.81
C SER A 195 12.69 2.80 -14.26
N LEU A 196 11.47 2.27 -14.43
CA LEU A 196 10.84 1.98 -15.74
C LEU A 196 9.91 3.09 -16.22
N GLY A 197 9.83 4.22 -15.51
CA GLY A 197 8.93 5.33 -15.88
C GLY A 197 7.44 5.02 -15.67
N ARG A 198 7.10 4.01 -14.89
CA ARG A 198 5.71 3.68 -14.58
C ARG A 198 5.08 4.77 -13.72
N THR A 199 3.82 5.09 -14.00
CA THR A 199 3.09 6.18 -13.33
C THR A 199 1.74 5.73 -12.81
N GLY A 200 1.27 6.41 -11.76
CA GLY A 200 -0.03 6.16 -11.14
C GLY A 200 -0.03 6.57 -9.67
N SER A 201 -1.23 6.74 -9.14
CA SER A 201 -1.44 7.13 -7.74
C SER A 201 -2.73 6.52 -7.21
N PHE A 202 -2.87 6.50 -5.87
CA PHE A 202 -4.06 6.00 -5.19
C PHE A 202 -4.43 4.54 -5.53
N LEU A 203 -3.42 3.68 -5.68
CA LEU A 203 -3.60 2.24 -5.83
C LEU A 203 -3.76 1.64 -4.43
N MET A 204 -4.98 1.20 -4.11
CA MET A 204 -5.37 0.82 -2.76
C MET A 204 -5.73 -0.66 -2.65
N VAL A 205 -5.64 -1.21 -1.44
CA VAL A 205 -6.48 -2.30 -0.96
C VAL A 205 -7.60 -1.65 -0.15
N HIS A 206 -8.87 -1.94 -0.44
CA HIS A 206 -10.02 -1.25 0.15
C HIS A 206 -11.28 -2.13 0.20
N GLY A 207 -12.29 -1.74 0.98
CA GLY A 207 -13.60 -2.35 1.01
C GLY A 207 -14.47 -2.01 -0.21
N GLY A 208 -15.78 -2.24 -0.12
CA GLY A 208 -16.78 -1.79 -1.11
C GLY A 208 -16.91 -2.66 -2.35
N CYS A 209 -16.15 -3.74 -2.51
CA CYS A 209 -16.24 -4.69 -3.65
C CYS A 209 -16.25 -4.06 -5.07
N ARG A 210 -15.80 -2.81 -5.25
CA ARG A 210 -15.73 -2.11 -6.55
C ARG A 210 -14.31 -1.65 -6.80
N SER A 211 -13.80 -1.83 -8.02
CA SER A 211 -12.43 -1.46 -8.35
C SER A 211 -12.31 -0.77 -9.70
N VAL A 212 -11.42 0.25 -9.73
CA VAL A 212 -10.92 0.92 -10.93
C VAL A 212 -9.40 1.11 -10.79
N GLY A 213 -8.64 0.00 -10.80
CA GLY A 213 -7.18 0.00 -10.63
C GLY A 213 -6.69 -0.51 -9.26
N CYS A 214 -7.59 -0.87 -8.35
CA CYS A 214 -7.30 -1.28 -6.97
C CYS A 214 -7.57 -2.77 -6.73
N TYR A 215 -7.34 -3.22 -5.50
CA TYR A 215 -7.78 -4.51 -4.96
C TYR A 215 -8.97 -4.27 -4.02
N ALA A 216 -10.18 -4.66 -4.45
CA ALA A 216 -11.39 -4.46 -3.68
C ALA A 216 -11.75 -5.71 -2.90
N MET A 217 -11.95 -5.56 -1.60
CA MET A 217 -12.37 -6.59 -0.65
C MET A 217 -13.82 -6.35 -0.24
N THR A 218 -14.46 -7.33 0.41
CA THR A 218 -15.69 -7.05 1.19
C THR A 218 -15.34 -6.13 2.36
N ASP A 219 -16.31 -5.34 2.84
CA ASP A 219 -16.12 -4.50 4.03
C ASP A 219 -15.72 -5.35 5.24
N TYR A 220 -16.31 -6.51 5.40
CA TYR A 220 -16.00 -7.46 6.47
C TYR A 220 -14.55 -7.94 6.43
N ALA A 221 -14.04 -8.35 5.25
CA ALA A 221 -12.66 -8.75 5.11
C ALA A 221 -11.70 -7.56 5.30
N MET A 222 -12.07 -6.39 4.75
CA MET A 222 -11.23 -5.20 4.88
C MET A 222 -11.15 -4.69 6.31
N GLU A 223 -12.22 -4.80 7.10
CA GLU A 223 -12.21 -4.47 8.52
C GLU A 223 -11.15 -5.28 9.27
N GLU A 224 -11.10 -6.59 9.03
CA GLU A 224 -10.13 -7.47 9.69
C GLU A 224 -8.71 -7.23 9.16
N ILE A 225 -8.50 -7.17 7.85
CA ILE A 225 -7.19 -6.91 7.25
C ILE A 225 -6.62 -5.58 7.77
N TYR A 226 -7.44 -4.52 7.80
CA TYR A 226 -7.05 -3.21 8.32
C TYR A 226 -6.69 -3.28 9.82
N GLY A 227 -7.47 -4.01 10.61
CA GLY A 227 -7.22 -4.25 12.03
C GLY A 227 -5.90 -4.97 12.26
N LEU A 228 -5.59 -6.00 11.46
CA LEU A 228 -4.32 -6.74 11.52
C LEU A 228 -3.11 -5.87 11.20
N VAL A 229 -3.23 -5.00 10.18
CA VAL A 229 -2.18 -4.01 9.83
C VAL A 229 -1.98 -3.00 10.96
N ASP A 230 -3.07 -2.46 11.52
CA ASP A 230 -3.03 -1.48 12.60
C ASP A 230 -2.42 -2.08 13.90
N GLU A 231 -2.79 -3.32 14.26
CA GLU A 231 -2.20 -4.02 15.40
C GLU A 231 -0.70 -4.28 15.22
N ALA A 232 -0.25 -4.62 14.02
CA ALA A 232 1.17 -4.82 13.73
C ALA A 232 1.95 -3.50 13.83
N PHE A 233 1.42 -2.39 13.35
CA PHE A 233 2.01 -1.07 13.53
C PHE A 233 2.09 -0.65 15.01
N LYS A 234 1.03 -0.88 15.77
CA LYS A 234 1.03 -0.66 17.23
C LYS A 234 2.05 -1.54 17.96
N GLY A 235 2.35 -2.71 17.41
CA GLY A 235 3.41 -3.61 17.89
C GLY A 235 4.83 -3.18 17.54
N GLY A 236 5.00 -2.09 16.79
CA GLY A 236 6.30 -1.53 16.42
C GLY A 236 6.79 -1.91 15.03
N GLN A 237 5.98 -2.60 14.22
CA GLN A 237 6.34 -2.82 12.81
C GLN A 237 6.32 -1.49 12.06
N GLU A 238 7.45 -1.09 11.48
CA GLU A 238 7.54 0.19 10.77
C GLU A 238 6.86 0.16 9.41
N LYS A 239 6.91 -0.99 8.73
CA LYS A 239 6.35 -1.19 7.39
C LYS A 239 5.81 -2.61 7.24
N VAL A 240 4.64 -2.74 6.66
CA VAL A 240 4.09 -4.02 6.23
C VAL A 240 4.46 -4.25 4.78
N GLN A 241 5.20 -5.33 4.50
CA GLN A 241 5.52 -5.71 3.12
C GLN A 241 4.29 -6.28 2.43
N LEU A 242 3.98 -5.77 1.23
CA LEU A 242 2.96 -6.29 0.35
C LEU A 242 3.61 -6.87 -0.91
N GLN A 243 3.37 -8.14 -1.18
CA GLN A 243 3.83 -8.88 -2.34
C GLN A 243 2.63 -9.17 -3.24
N ALA A 244 2.53 -8.50 -4.39
CA ALA A 244 1.43 -8.68 -5.33
C ALA A 244 1.91 -9.47 -6.56
N PHE A 245 1.27 -10.60 -6.81
CA PHE A 245 1.63 -11.56 -7.85
C PHE A 245 0.49 -11.75 -8.86
N PRO A 246 0.82 -12.11 -10.12
CA PRO A 246 -0.19 -12.48 -11.10
C PRO A 246 -0.96 -13.74 -10.70
N PHE A 247 -0.26 -14.73 -10.17
CA PHE A 247 -0.75 -16.04 -9.73
C PHE A 247 0.19 -16.62 -8.68
N ARG A 248 -0.14 -17.78 -8.09
CA ARG A 248 0.79 -18.50 -7.21
C ARG A 248 2.05 -18.86 -7.97
N MET A 249 3.20 -18.38 -7.50
CA MET A 249 4.49 -18.41 -8.21
C MET A 249 5.13 -19.80 -8.20
N THR A 250 4.38 -20.82 -8.64
CA THR A 250 4.89 -22.19 -8.86
C THR A 250 5.55 -22.31 -10.24
N ALA A 251 6.46 -23.26 -10.40
CA ALA A 251 7.06 -23.54 -11.72
C ALA A 251 5.99 -23.97 -12.74
N GLN A 252 4.96 -24.69 -12.31
CA GLN A 252 3.87 -25.14 -13.18
C GLN A 252 3.03 -23.95 -13.68
N ASN A 253 2.64 -23.03 -12.79
CA ASN A 253 1.86 -21.86 -13.19
C ASN A 253 2.68 -20.95 -14.12
N LEU A 254 3.96 -20.75 -13.84
CA LEU A 254 4.83 -19.98 -14.73
C LEU A 254 4.93 -20.63 -16.13
N ALA A 255 5.07 -21.96 -16.20
CA ALA A 255 5.11 -22.68 -17.45
C ALA A 255 3.79 -22.61 -18.23
N SER A 256 2.63 -22.57 -17.55
CA SER A 256 1.32 -22.39 -18.21
C SER A 256 1.15 -21.03 -18.87
N HIS A 257 1.97 -20.05 -18.48
CA HIS A 257 1.99 -18.68 -19.02
C HIS A 257 3.24 -18.40 -19.88
N ALA A 258 3.92 -19.45 -20.39
CA ALA A 258 5.21 -19.33 -21.10
C ALA A 258 5.19 -18.42 -22.34
N GLY A 259 4.02 -18.19 -22.95
CA GLY A 259 3.86 -17.29 -24.10
C GLY A 259 3.51 -15.83 -23.76
N ASP A 260 3.37 -15.48 -22.49
CA ASP A 260 2.96 -14.15 -22.08
C ASP A 260 4.14 -13.16 -22.15
N PRO A 261 3.95 -11.94 -22.69
CA PRO A 261 5.01 -10.92 -22.76
C PRO A 261 5.52 -10.47 -21.39
N ASN A 262 4.76 -10.70 -20.32
CA ASN A 262 5.16 -10.38 -18.94
C ASN A 262 6.00 -11.47 -18.27
N LEU A 263 6.24 -12.61 -18.95
CA LEU A 263 6.98 -13.73 -18.37
C LEU A 263 8.33 -13.33 -17.74
N PRO A 264 9.20 -12.52 -18.38
CA PRO A 264 10.46 -12.10 -17.75
C PRO A 264 10.27 -11.32 -16.44
N PHE A 265 9.20 -10.52 -16.35
CA PHE A 265 8.85 -9.83 -15.12
C PHE A 265 8.35 -10.82 -14.05
N TRP A 266 7.56 -11.79 -14.42
CA TRP A 266 7.04 -12.81 -13.50
C TRP A 266 8.12 -13.76 -13.00
N GLU A 267 9.12 -14.10 -13.83
CA GLU A 267 10.31 -14.86 -13.40
C GLU A 267 11.08 -14.11 -12.30
N MET A 268 11.21 -12.79 -12.44
CA MET A 268 11.82 -11.96 -11.40
C MET A 268 10.95 -11.91 -10.13
N LEU A 269 9.62 -11.82 -10.24
CA LEU A 269 8.72 -11.91 -9.09
C LEU A 269 8.81 -13.30 -8.42
N LYS A 270 8.95 -14.37 -9.21
CA LYS A 270 9.13 -15.73 -8.69
C LYS A 270 10.38 -15.84 -7.83
N ALA A 271 11.50 -15.27 -8.25
CA ALA A 271 12.73 -15.27 -7.44
C ALA A 271 12.49 -14.70 -6.03
N GLY A 272 11.73 -13.62 -5.91
CA GLY A 272 11.34 -13.08 -4.61
C GLY A 272 10.37 -13.98 -3.85
N SER A 273 9.39 -14.57 -4.53
CA SER A 273 8.48 -15.53 -3.90
C SER A 273 9.20 -16.74 -3.33
N ASP A 274 10.18 -17.28 -4.08
CA ASP A 274 11.01 -18.42 -3.64
C ASP A 274 11.92 -18.04 -2.48
N ALA A 275 12.49 -16.82 -2.49
CA ALA A 275 13.30 -16.30 -1.40
C ALA A 275 12.50 -16.18 -0.09
N PHE A 276 11.24 -15.75 -0.16
CA PHE A 276 10.34 -15.76 1.01
C PHE A 276 10.04 -17.19 1.46
N ALA A 277 9.69 -18.08 0.54
CA ALA A 277 9.38 -19.48 0.87
C ALA A 277 10.57 -20.20 1.54
N ALA A 278 11.80 -19.88 1.14
CA ALA A 278 13.00 -20.47 1.71
C ALA A 278 13.35 -19.94 3.12
N THR A 279 13.01 -18.69 3.41
CA THR A 279 13.37 -18.02 4.68
C THR A 279 12.22 -17.93 5.66
N GLU A 280 10.98 -17.97 5.17
CA GLU A 280 9.76 -17.66 5.92
C GLU A 280 9.86 -16.31 6.67
N ARG A 281 10.56 -15.33 6.06
CA ARG A 281 10.79 -13.99 6.59
C ARG A 281 10.57 -12.92 5.52
N PRO A 282 10.12 -11.72 5.88
CA PRO A 282 10.03 -10.60 4.94
C PRO A 282 11.38 -10.35 4.26
N LEU A 283 11.34 -10.02 2.98
CA LEU A 283 12.54 -9.82 2.18
C LEU A 283 13.07 -8.40 2.34
N ARG A 284 14.38 -8.24 2.36
CA ARG A 284 15.00 -6.97 1.99
C ARG A 284 14.94 -6.86 0.46
N VAL A 285 14.19 -5.89 -0.04
CA VAL A 285 14.01 -5.67 -1.47
C VAL A 285 14.78 -4.42 -1.87
N ALA A 286 15.72 -4.56 -2.76
CA ALA A 286 16.46 -3.46 -3.39
C ALA A 286 16.19 -3.45 -4.89
N VAL A 287 16.60 -2.37 -5.56
CA VAL A 287 16.47 -2.23 -7.02
C VAL A 287 17.75 -1.64 -7.56
N CYS A 288 18.37 -2.29 -8.55
CA CYS A 288 19.46 -1.78 -9.36
C CYS A 288 19.37 -2.39 -10.76
N ASP A 289 19.93 -1.76 -11.75
CA ASP A 289 19.84 -2.18 -13.16
C ASP A 289 18.40 -2.46 -13.61
N ARG A 290 17.43 -1.69 -13.09
CA ARG A 290 15.98 -1.87 -13.34
C ARG A 290 15.48 -3.28 -13.02
N ARG A 291 16.03 -3.90 -11.96
CA ARG A 291 15.67 -5.25 -11.51
C ARG A 291 15.52 -5.28 -10.00
N TYR A 292 14.64 -6.13 -9.49
CA TYR A 292 14.61 -6.46 -8.07
C TYR A 292 15.84 -7.28 -7.67
N VAL A 293 16.40 -6.97 -6.51
CA VAL A 293 17.41 -7.76 -5.82
C VAL A 293 16.88 -8.09 -4.44
N PHE A 294 16.85 -9.37 -4.11
CA PHE A 294 16.30 -9.86 -2.86
C PHE A 294 17.40 -10.23 -1.88
N ASN A 295 17.27 -9.78 -0.63
CA ASN A 295 18.21 -10.03 0.46
C ASN A 295 19.67 -9.71 0.08
N PRO A 296 19.97 -8.55 -0.53
CA PRO A 296 21.35 -8.24 -0.92
C PRO A 296 22.28 -8.28 0.29
N ALA A 297 23.51 -8.76 0.10
CA ALA A 297 24.52 -8.83 1.15
C ALA A 297 24.92 -7.44 1.66
N ALA A 298 25.02 -6.47 0.77
CA ALA A 298 25.24 -5.06 1.12
C ALA A 298 23.93 -4.39 1.52
N ALA A 299 23.94 -3.69 2.66
CA ALA A 299 22.85 -2.78 3.02
C ALA A 299 23.09 -1.42 2.34
N GLY A 300 22.04 -0.82 1.78
CA GLY A 300 22.11 0.53 1.21
C GLY A 300 20.99 0.78 0.19
N ASP A 301 20.78 2.06 -0.07
CA ASP A 301 19.89 2.51 -1.15
C ASP A 301 20.69 2.46 -2.46
N PHE A 302 20.35 1.55 -3.34
CA PHE A 302 20.96 1.47 -4.67
C PHE A 302 20.25 2.45 -5.63
N ASN A 303 21.01 2.96 -6.62
CA ASN A 303 20.38 3.69 -7.71
C ASN A 303 19.62 2.69 -8.60
N PRO A 304 18.29 2.80 -8.68
CA PRO A 304 17.47 1.80 -9.38
C PRO A 304 17.78 1.64 -10.88
N SER A 305 18.37 2.67 -11.51
CA SER A 305 18.68 2.67 -12.94
C SER A 305 20.18 2.42 -13.24
N ALA A 306 21.04 2.41 -12.22
CA ALA A 306 22.47 2.13 -12.39
C ALA A 306 22.75 0.61 -12.28
N PRO A 307 23.88 0.14 -12.85
CA PRO A 307 24.34 -1.23 -12.65
C PRO A 307 24.38 -1.62 -11.17
N CYS A 308 24.11 -2.86 -10.87
CA CYS A 308 24.21 -3.36 -9.52
C CYS A 308 25.67 -3.33 -9.04
N PRO A 309 25.95 -2.92 -7.79
CA PRO A 309 27.28 -3.02 -7.21
C PRO A 309 27.81 -4.46 -7.22
N ILE A 310 29.12 -4.63 -7.33
CA ILE A 310 29.77 -5.94 -7.32
C ILE A 310 29.41 -6.69 -6.03
N GLY A 311 28.97 -7.94 -6.13
CA GLY A 311 28.56 -8.77 -4.99
C GLY A 311 27.13 -8.53 -4.49
N VAL A 312 26.33 -7.71 -5.18
CA VAL A 312 24.91 -7.48 -4.89
C VAL A 312 24.02 -8.44 -5.66
N ASP A 313 24.56 -9.15 -6.65
CA ASP A 313 23.81 -10.19 -7.35
C ASP A 313 23.12 -11.09 -6.36
N SER A 314 21.83 -11.31 -6.58
CA SER A 314 21.01 -12.19 -5.75
C SER A 314 21.74 -13.52 -5.57
N THR A 315 22.42 -13.67 -4.42
CA THR A 315 23.01 -14.96 -4.06
C THR A 315 21.88 -15.96 -4.05
N PRO A 316 21.91 -17.05 -4.82
CA PRO A 316 20.97 -18.12 -4.64
C PRO A 316 21.05 -18.52 -3.16
N ILE A 317 19.93 -18.53 -2.45
CA ILE A 317 19.90 -18.94 -1.07
C ILE A 317 20.41 -20.39 -1.07
N ALA A 318 21.58 -20.60 -0.47
CA ALA A 318 22.16 -21.93 -0.34
C ALA A 318 21.15 -22.79 0.44
N GLY A 319 20.51 -23.75 -0.25
CA GLY A 319 19.49 -24.63 0.32
C GLY A 319 18.18 -24.75 -0.47
N GLY A 320 17.95 -23.93 -1.51
CA GLY A 320 16.85 -24.18 -2.45
C GLY A 320 17.15 -25.42 -3.31
N PRO A 321 16.12 -26.19 -3.73
CA PRO A 321 16.35 -27.32 -4.65
C PRO A 321 17.08 -26.81 -5.87
N GLN A 322 18.30 -27.30 -6.07
CA GLN A 322 19.07 -27.02 -7.28
C GLN A 322 18.25 -27.51 -8.48
N PRO A 323 18.15 -26.73 -9.57
CA PRO A 323 17.63 -27.28 -10.80
C PRO A 323 18.49 -28.50 -11.15
N SER A 324 17.86 -29.66 -11.18
CA SER A 324 18.52 -30.92 -11.57
C SER A 324 19.26 -30.65 -12.86
N ARG A 325 20.58 -30.81 -12.87
CA ARG A 325 21.36 -30.89 -14.12
C ARG A 325 20.65 -31.92 -15.00
N GLU A 326 20.04 -31.45 -16.09
CA GLU A 326 19.50 -32.34 -17.10
C GLU A 326 20.64 -33.22 -17.61
N ILE A 327 20.63 -34.47 -17.15
CA ILE A 327 21.33 -35.54 -17.85
C ILE A 327 20.54 -35.75 -19.13
N SER A 328 21.13 -35.38 -20.24
CA SER A 328 20.63 -35.71 -21.57
C SER A 328 20.39 -37.21 -21.66
N ALA A 329 19.15 -37.65 -21.52
CA ALA A 329 18.69 -38.97 -21.82
C ALA A 329 17.79 -38.89 -23.05
N SER A 330 18.25 -39.57 -24.08
CA SER A 330 17.66 -39.75 -25.41
C SER A 330 16.18 -40.07 -25.37
N ALA A 331 15.48 -39.44 -26.31
CA ALA A 331 14.08 -39.63 -26.66
C ALA A 331 13.72 -41.12 -26.85
N SER A 332 12.70 -41.55 -26.09
CA SER A 332 11.86 -42.69 -26.47
C SER A 332 10.41 -42.23 -26.32
N ALA A 333 9.73 -42.19 -27.46
CA ALA A 333 8.34 -41.79 -27.60
C ALA A 333 7.40 -42.74 -26.84
N VAL A 334 6.55 -42.23 -25.97
CA VAL A 334 5.38 -42.92 -25.42
C VAL A 334 4.13 -42.13 -25.86
N PRO A 335 3.09 -42.80 -26.40
CA PRO A 335 1.92 -42.13 -26.96
C PRO A 335 1.00 -41.57 -25.84
N PRO A 336 0.17 -40.54 -26.14
CA PRO A 336 -0.66 -39.87 -25.14
C PRO A 336 -1.80 -40.77 -24.69
N SER A 337 -1.86 -41.05 -23.39
CA SER A 337 -3.01 -41.65 -22.74
C SER A 337 -3.98 -40.54 -22.32
N THR A 338 -5.12 -40.47 -23.00
CA THR A 338 -6.28 -39.68 -22.58
C THR A 338 -6.84 -40.24 -21.28
N ARG A 339 -6.59 -39.53 -20.18
CA ARG A 339 -7.28 -39.76 -18.92
C ARG A 339 -7.93 -38.44 -18.46
N THR A 340 -9.22 -38.35 -18.75
CA THR A 340 -10.11 -37.31 -18.19
C THR A 340 -10.15 -37.47 -16.70
N VAL A 341 -9.53 -36.54 -15.95
CA VAL A 341 -9.70 -36.45 -14.49
C VAL A 341 -10.85 -35.51 -14.21
N ALA A 342 -11.97 -36.08 -13.78
CA ALA A 342 -13.13 -35.35 -13.28
C ALA A 342 -12.74 -34.64 -11.97
N TYR A 343 -12.70 -33.31 -11.98
CA TYR A 343 -12.64 -32.51 -10.76
C TYR A 343 -14.00 -32.61 -10.03
N ARG A 344 -14.01 -33.36 -8.97
CA ARG A 344 -15.12 -33.38 -8.01
C ARG A 344 -14.55 -32.96 -6.66
N THR A 345 -14.84 -31.73 -6.25
CA THR A 345 -15.28 -31.39 -4.88
C THR A 345 -15.51 -29.89 -4.82
N VAL A 346 -16.75 -29.49 -4.97
CA VAL A 346 -17.22 -28.16 -4.60
C VAL A 346 -17.38 -28.17 -3.08
N ASP A 347 -16.71 -27.25 -2.40
CA ASP A 347 -16.80 -27.07 -0.96
C ASP A 347 -18.27 -26.76 -0.59
N PRO A 348 -18.92 -27.52 0.29
CA PRO A 348 -20.33 -27.32 0.66
C PRO A 348 -20.61 -25.96 1.33
N ILE A 349 -19.58 -25.25 1.79
CA ILE A 349 -19.71 -23.90 2.35
C ILE A 349 -19.86 -22.86 1.24
N ALA A 350 -19.15 -22.99 0.13
CA ALA A 350 -19.27 -22.10 -1.02
C ALA A 350 -20.65 -22.16 -1.66
N GLN A 351 -21.25 -23.36 -1.73
CA GLN A 351 -22.58 -23.56 -2.28
C GLN A 351 -23.69 -22.92 -1.42
N LYS A 352 -23.55 -22.94 -0.11
CA LYS A 352 -24.50 -22.29 0.82
C LYS A 352 -24.47 -20.77 0.76
N ILE A 353 -23.31 -20.18 0.46
CA ILE A 353 -23.16 -18.73 0.29
C ILE A 353 -23.80 -18.28 -1.02
N GLU A 354 -23.65 -19.05 -2.08
CA GLU A 354 -24.25 -18.73 -3.40
C GLU A 354 -25.78 -18.84 -3.40
N GLU A 355 -26.35 -19.79 -2.69
CA GLU A 355 -27.80 -19.92 -2.47
C GLU A 355 -28.39 -18.78 -1.63
N SER A 356 -27.65 -18.31 -0.62
CA SER A 356 -28.07 -17.19 0.23
C SER A 356 -28.09 -15.85 -0.52
N LEU A 357 -27.28 -15.69 -1.56
CA LEU A 357 -27.21 -14.47 -2.37
C LEU A 357 -28.23 -14.41 -3.51
N ARG A 358 -28.79 -15.54 -3.96
CA ARG A 358 -29.82 -15.58 -5.01
C ARG A 358 -31.22 -15.12 -4.56
N GLY A 359 -31.44 -14.98 -3.25
CA GLY A 359 -32.71 -14.52 -2.68
C GLY A 359 -32.85 -13.02 -2.42
N ILE A 360 -31.88 -12.21 -2.84
CA ILE A 360 -31.80 -10.76 -2.53
C ILE A 360 -31.84 -9.88 -3.80
N TYR A 361 -32.19 -10.45 -4.98
CA TYR A 361 -32.42 -9.67 -6.19
C TYR A 361 -33.84 -9.92 -6.73
#